data_5b936d45afad647ed1a608621ff11947
#
_entry.id   5b936d45afad647ed1a608621ff11947
#
_cell.length_a   1.000
_cell.length_b   1.000
_cell.length_c   1.000
_cell.angle_alpha   90.00
_cell.angle_beta   90.00
_cell.angle_gamma   90.00
#
_symmetry.space_group_name_H-M   'P 1'
#
loop_
_entity.id
_entity.type
_entity.pdbx_description
1 polymer ?
#
loop_
_entity_poly.entity_id
_entity_poly.type
_entity_poly.pdbx_seq_one_letter_code
_entity_poly.pdbx_strand_id
1 'polypeptide(L)'
;MGRPLFSYSEDHRNYFRQSEKNFVKIREISMSYQEAKQTYAAIGVDSDAAIAALRNVPVSVHCWQGDDVLGFEGAESLSGGIQTTGNYPGRARTPEELMADYAFALSLMPGTRRINIHASYAFLGKDKGKIDRDGYRPEHFAPWVKFAKEHGIEGIDFNPTFFAHPRMKDGLTLSSPDEATRKFWVEHGRRCMEIAAYLAKEMGSPCLVNIWIPDGYKDIPADRLSPRLRYAQSLDEILKDYDKEWVIPAVESKVFGIGVESYTVGSNEFCQNYAATRGICSLLDNGHYHPTEVVSDKIPSMLAFHDKVALHVSRPVRWDSDHVVIFEDELKEIMKEVVRNNALGRVKIALDYFDASINRVFAWVTGQRSVEKALLYAMLLPDAEMKAAQDKGDFTRLMYLQERVKMLPFGEVWEEYLAQQNLSESYYEPIMAYEKKILKERK
;
A
#
# COMPACT_ATOMS: atom_id res chain seq x y z
N MET A 1 42.55 -4.20 12.33
CA MET A 1 42.94 -3.51 11.08
C MET A 1 42.13 -4.12 9.95
N GLY A 2 40.96 -3.57 9.67
CA GLY A 2 40.06 -3.99 8.60
C GLY A 2 40.25 -3.10 7.38
N ARG A 3 40.59 -3.69 6.25
CA ARG A 3 40.63 -2.97 4.95
C ARG A 3 39.21 -2.65 4.54
N PRO A 4 38.92 -1.46 3.96
CA PRO A 4 37.61 -1.19 3.39
C PRO A 4 37.43 -2.07 2.13
N LEU A 5 36.40 -2.91 2.14
CA LEU A 5 35.88 -3.63 0.99
C LEU A 5 35.12 -2.62 0.12
N PHE A 6 35.58 -2.49 -1.15
CA PHE A 6 35.05 -1.66 -2.24
C PHE A 6 35.65 -0.25 -2.38
N SER A 7 36.83 -0.19 -2.98
CA SER A 7 37.23 0.95 -3.82
C SER A 7 36.77 0.65 -5.26
N TYR A 8 35.78 1.37 -5.77
CA TYR A 8 35.40 1.33 -7.18
C TYR A 8 36.62 1.80 -8.03
N SER A 9 37.06 0.95 -8.96
CA SER A 9 38.13 1.28 -9.89
C SER A 9 37.73 2.44 -10.82
N GLU A 10 38.71 3.14 -11.38
CA GLU A 10 38.50 4.20 -12.39
C GLU A 10 37.68 3.68 -13.60
N ASP A 11 37.78 2.41 -13.93
CA ASP A 11 37.00 1.75 -14.97
C ASP A 11 35.48 1.77 -14.70
N HIS A 12 35.06 1.63 -13.43
CA HIS A 12 33.63 1.75 -13.07
C HIS A 12 33.10 3.17 -13.25
N ARG A 13 33.93 4.19 -12.93
CA ARG A 13 33.55 5.60 -13.14
C ARG A 13 33.43 5.95 -14.63
N ASN A 14 34.29 5.39 -15.46
CA ASN A 14 34.21 5.56 -16.91
C ASN A 14 33.04 4.81 -17.53
N TYR A 15 32.68 3.62 -17.02
CA TYR A 15 31.51 2.87 -17.44
C TYR A 15 30.21 3.65 -17.15
N PHE A 16 30.09 4.25 -15.97
CA PHE A 16 28.90 5.07 -15.62
C PHE A 16 28.79 6.33 -16.49
N ARG A 17 29.89 7.06 -16.72
CA ARG A 17 29.90 8.22 -17.64
C ARG A 17 29.56 7.85 -19.08
N GLN A 18 29.95 6.66 -19.52
CA GLN A 18 29.63 6.15 -20.85
C GLN A 18 28.16 5.70 -20.93
N SER A 19 27.61 5.12 -19.85
CA SER A 19 26.19 4.76 -19.77
C SER A 19 25.30 5.98 -19.78
N GLU A 20 25.64 7.05 -19.06
CA GLU A 20 24.89 8.33 -19.11
C GLU A 20 24.87 8.93 -20.51
N LYS A 21 25.99 8.94 -21.22
CA LYS A 21 26.08 9.41 -22.62
C LYS A 21 25.27 8.53 -23.56
N ASN A 22 25.18 7.23 -23.30
CA ASN A 22 24.37 6.31 -24.10
C ASN A 22 22.88 6.45 -23.78
N PHE A 23 22.47 6.72 -22.54
CA PHE A 23 21.10 7.05 -22.18
C PHE A 23 20.62 8.35 -22.82
N VAL A 24 21.47 9.39 -22.84
CA VAL A 24 21.17 10.64 -23.56
C VAL A 24 21.03 10.40 -25.07
N LYS A 25 21.86 9.53 -25.66
CA LYS A 25 21.80 9.17 -27.08
C LYS A 25 20.57 8.33 -27.45
N ILE A 26 20.09 7.48 -26.52
CA ILE A 26 18.83 6.72 -26.70
C ILE A 26 17.64 7.68 -26.71
N ARG A 27 17.68 8.80 -25.97
CA ARG A 27 16.65 9.83 -25.97
C ARG A 27 16.51 10.56 -27.33
N GLU A 28 17.59 10.65 -28.11
CA GLU A 28 17.54 11.28 -29.46
C GLU A 28 16.81 10.41 -30.53
N ILE A 29 16.48 9.14 -30.20
CA ILE A 29 15.77 8.20 -31.09
C ILE A 29 14.38 7.87 -30.55
N SER A 30 13.95 8.44 -29.39
CA SER A 30 12.64 8.15 -28.82
C SER A 30 11.51 8.83 -29.62
N MET A 31 10.42 8.12 -29.77
CA MET A 31 9.17 8.64 -30.31
C MET A 31 8.68 9.81 -29.42
N SER A 32 8.14 10.84 -30.01
CA SER A 32 7.54 11.94 -29.26
C SER A 32 6.19 11.53 -28.66
N TYR A 33 5.76 12.21 -27.59
CA TYR A 33 4.41 11.99 -27.06
C TYR A 33 3.31 12.17 -28.15
N GLN A 34 3.50 13.11 -29.06
CA GLN A 34 2.52 13.33 -30.14
C GLN A 34 2.40 12.14 -31.10
N GLU A 35 3.49 11.45 -31.39
CA GLU A 35 3.49 10.23 -32.20
C GLU A 35 2.89 9.06 -31.42
N ALA A 36 3.21 8.95 -30.12
CA ALA A 36 2.59 7.98 -29.22
C ALA A 36 1.07 8.17 -29.14
N LYS A 37 0.61 9.41 -28.98
CA LYS A 37 -0.82 9.78 -28.99
C LYS A 37 -1.53 9.37 -30.26
N GLN A 38 -0.91 9.59 -31.43
CA GLN A 38 -1.47 9.14 -32.72
C GLN A 38 -1.56 7.60 -32.79
N THR A 39 -0.57 6.90 -32.26
CA THR A 39 -0.54 5.43 -32.20
C THR A 39 -1.69 4.89 -31.37
N TYR A 40 -1.94 5.48 -30.18
CA TYR A 40 -3.08 5.11 -29.33
C TYR A 40 -4.42 5.50 -29.96
N ALA A 41 -4.52 6.67 -30.56
CA ALA A 41 -5.73 7.11 -31.25
C ALA A 41 -6.12 6.15 -32.41
N ALA A 42 -5.14 5.57 -33.10
CA ALA A 42 -5.38 4.59 -34.16
C ALA A 42 -6.04 3.29 -33.70
N ILE A 43 -6.02 3.01 -32.39
CA ILE A 43 -6.72 1.87 -31.75
C ILE A 43 -7.89 2.33 -30.88
N GLY A 44 -8.36 3.57 -31.04
CA GLY A 44 -9.53 4.12 -30.34
C GLY A 44 -9.26 4.52 -28.88
N VAL A 45 -8.00 4.72 -28.48
CA VAL A 45 -7.61 5.13 -27.13
C VAL A 45 -7.18 6.59 -27.11
N ASP A 46 -7.77 7.37 -26.18
CA ASP A 46 -7.40 8.76 -25.93
C ASP A 46 -6.40 8.84 -24.77
N SER A 47 -5.12 9.06 -25.09
CA SER A 47 -4.06 9.13 -24.09
C SER A 47 -4.12 10.40 -23.24
N ASP A 48 -4.64 11.54 -23.74
CA ASP A 48 -4.84 12.74 -22.92
C ASP A 48 -5.93 12.51 -21.87
N ALA A 49 -7.02 11.86 -22.26
CA ALA A 49 -8.08 11.49 -21.32
C ALA A 49 -7.58 10.49 -20.26
N ALA A 50 -6.73 9.52 -20.65
CA ALA A 50 -6.10 8.57 -19.71
C ALA A 50 -5.20 9.30 -18.69
N ILE A 51 -4.33 10.21 -19.14
CA ILE A 51 -3.48 11.04 -18.28
C ILE A 51 -4.33 11.88 -17.32
N ALA A 52 -5.38 12.52 -17.82
CA ALA A 52 -6.27 13.36 -16.99
C ALA A 52 -7.04 12.53 -15.95
N ALA A 53 -7.49 11.33 -16.32
CA ALA A 53 -8.15 10.41 -15.39
C ALA A 53 -7.21 9.92 -14.31
N LEU A 54 -6.00 9.47 -14.68
CA LEU A 54 -4.99 8.97 -13.75
C LEU A 54 -4.64 9.99 -12.67
N ARG A 55 -4.49 11.26 -13.03
CA ARG A 55 -4.15 12.34 -12.08
C ARG A 55 -5.09 12.42 -10.89
N ASN A 56 -6.34 11.99 -11.05
CA ASN A 56 -7.39 12.07 -10.04
C ASN A 56 -7.62 10.74 -9.30
N VAL A 57 -6.81 9.70 -9.55
CA VAL A 57 -6.90 8.43 -8.82
C VAL A 57 -6.06 8.52 -7.55
N PRO A 58 -6.68 8.49 -6.36
CA PRO A 58 -5.90 8.56 -5.13
C PRO A 58 -5.19 7.24 -4.86
N VAL A 59 -3.89 7.31 -4.58
CA VAL A 59 -3.09 6.19 -4.07
C VAL A 59 -2.64 6.50 -2.66
N SER A 60 -2.97 5.62 -1.71
CA SER A 60 -2.63 5.78 -0.30
C SER A 60 -1.26 5.15 -0.02
N VAL A 61 -0.31 5.99 0.37
CA VAL A 61 1.07 5.59 0.67
C VAL A 61 1.20 5.34 2.17
N HIS A 62 1.76 4.22 2.55
CA HIS A 62 1.96 3.83 3.95
C HIS A 62 3.22 4.45 4.55
N CYS A 63 3.20 4.84 5.83
CA CYS A 63 4.35 5.49 6.47
C CYS A 63 5.41 4.51 6.99
N TRP A 64 5.04 3.27 7.26
CA TRP A 64 5.86 2.30 7.99
C TRP A 64 7.01 1.66 7.21
N GLN A 65 7.14 1.91 5.92
CA GLN A 65 8.33 1.55 5.14
C GLN A 65 9.59 2.30 5.63
N GLY A 66 9.46 3.52 6.18
CA GLY A 66 10.61 4.37 6.51
C GLY A 66 11.35 3.98 7.78
N ASP A 67 10.66 3.35 8.74
CA ASP A 67 11.19 2.98 10.05
C ASP A 67 11.12 1.48 10.36
N ASP A 68 10.86 0.63 9.35
CA ASP A 68 10.72 -0.82 9.49
C ASP A 68 9.59 -1.22 10.46
N VAL A 69 8.44 -0.52 10.37
CA VAL A 69 7.21 -0.78 11.14
C VAL A 69 7.35 -0.55 12.67
N LEU A 70 8.41 0.10 13.15
CA LEU A 70 8.65 0.25 14.59
C LEU A 70 7.69 1.22 15.28
N GLY A 71 7.21 2.25 14.57
CA GLY A 71 6.33 3.26 15.14
C GLY A 71 7.01 4.18 16.16
N PHE A 72 6.20 4.99 16.87
CA PHE A 72 6.71 6.02 17.80
C PHE A 72 6.63 5.63 19.28
N GLU A 73 6.07 4.47 19.56
CA GLU A 73 5.89 3.98 20.95
C GLU A 73 7.21 3.58 21.60
N GLY A 74 8.23 3.25 20.82
CA GLY A 74 9.54 2.81 21.30
C GLY A 74 9.64 1.28 21.43
N ALA A 75 8.94 0.56 20.56
CA ALA A 75 9.09 -0.89 20.46
C ALA A 75 10.54 -1.27 20.10
N GLU A 76 11.12 -2.21 20.83
CA GLU A 76 12.47 -2.72 20.55
C GLU A 76 12.46 -3.81 19.48
N SER A 77 11.31 -4.48 19.28
CA SER A 77 11.14 -5.56 18.32
C SER A 77 9.68 -5.68 17.86
N LEU A 78 9.49 -6.23 16.68
CA LEU A 78 8.18 -6.59 16.13
C LEU A 78 7.71 -7.94 16.71
N SER A 79 6.39 -8.13 16.77
CA SER A 79 5.73 -9.37 17.15
C SER A 79 4.42 -9.55 16.36
N GLY A 80 3.72 -10.69 16.55
CA GLY A 80 2.48 -10.96 15.83
C GLY A 80 2.71 -11.42 14.40
N GLY A 81 3.87 -12.03 14.11
CA GLY A 81 4.21 -12.56 12.79
C GLY A 81 4.71 -11.51 11.79
N ILE A 82 4.75 -10.24 12.19
CA ILE A 82 5.34 -9.17 11.37
C ILE A 82 6.84 -9.14 11.58
N GLN A 83 7.61 -9.18 10.50
CA GLN A 83 9.06 -9.13 10.55
C GLN A 83 9.62 -8.41 9.32
N THR A 84 10.32 -7.30 9.54
CA THR A 84 11.06 -6.62 8.49
C THR A 84 12.43 -7.27 8.32
N THR A 85 12.81 -7.57 7.09
CA THR A 85 14.09 -8.22 6.76
C THR A 85 14.98 -7.29 5.95
N GLY A 86 16.28 -7.33 6.26
CA GLY A 86 17.28 -6.50 5.62
C GLY A 86 18.06 -5.64 6.62
N ASN A 87 19.11 -5.01 6.13
CA ASN A 87 19.99 -4.16 6.94
C ASN A 87 20.49 -2.94 6.16
N TYR A 88 19.70 -2.46 5.20
CA TYR A 88 20.06 -1.26 4.45
C TYR A 88 20.15 -0.05 5.40
N PRO A 89 21.21 0.77 5.31
CA PRO A 89 21.42 1.87 6.24
C PRO A 89 20.40 3.00 6.07
N GLY A 90 20.32 3.91 7.05
CA GLY A 90 19.53 5.14 6.96
C GLY A 90 18.07 5.02 7.36
N ARG A 91 17.67 3.96 8.10
CA ARG A 91 16.33 3.86 8.70
C ARG A 91 16.01 5.09 9.55
N ALA A 92 14.79 5.58 9.48
CA ALA A 92 14.30 6.62 10.36
C ALA A 92 14.20 6.10 11.81
N ARG A 93 14.64 6.90 12.78
CA ARG A 93 14.73 6.55 14.21
C ARG A 93 13.84 7.40 15.09
N THR A 94 13.39 8.52 14.55
CA THR A 94 12.51 9.47 15.25
C THR A 94 11.35 9.87 14.35
N PRO A 95 10.25 10.38 14.93
CA PRO A 95 9.15 10.92 14.14
C PRO A 95 9.58 11.99 13.13
N GLU A 96 10.52 12.86 13.51
CA GLU A 96 11.01 13.95 12.65
C GLU A 96 11.80 13.38 11.45
N GLU A 97 12.65 12.36 11.69
CA GLU A 97 13.38 11.68 10.62
C GLU A 97 12.41 10.98 9.65
N LEU A 98 11.40 10.28 10.17
CA LEU A 98 10.39 9.61 9.35
C LEU A 98 9.60 10.62 8.50
N MET A 99 9.12 11.70 9.11
CA MET A 99 8.37 12.72 8.38
C MET A 99 9.21 13.41 7.31
N ALA A 100 10.50 13.66 7.57
CA ALA A 100 11.41 14.25 6.58
C ALA A 100 11.64 13.32 5.39
N ASP A 101 11.91 12.03 5.64
CA ASP A 101 12.07 11.02 4.59
C ASP A 101 10.79 10.86 3.77
N TYR A 102 9.65 10.83 4.45
CA TYR A 102 8.34 10.67 3.83
C TYR A 102 7.97 11.88 2.97
N ALA A 103 8.20 13.10 3.46
CA ALA A 103 8.01 14.33 2.69
C ALA A 103 8.86 14.33 1.41
N PHE A 104 10.13 13.91 1.52
CA PHE A 104 11.01 13.81 0.37
C PHE A 104 10.52 12.76 -0.63
N ALA A 105 10.13 11.56 -0.17
CA ALA A 105 9.56 10.53 -1.02
C ALA A 105 8.31 11.03 -1.76
N LEU A 106 7.36 11.64 -1.03
CA LEU A 106 6.12 12.19 -1.59
C LEU A 106 6.37 13.27 -2.65
N SER A 107 7.45 14.05 -2.52
CA SER A 107 7.82 15.08 -3.52
C SER A 107 8.24 14.48 -4.87
N LEU A 108 8.58 13.20 -4.92
CA LEU A 108 8.98 12.47 -6.13
C LEU A 108 7.85 11.61 -6.70
N MET A 109 6.68 11.59 -6.08
CA MET A 109 5.53 10.78 -6.48
C MET A 109 4.53 11.63 -7.28
N PRO A 110 4.06 11.15 -8.45
CA PRO A 110 3.01 11.83 -9.21
C PRO A 110 1.61 11.57 -8.64
N GLY A 111 0.61 12.22 -9.23
CA GLY A 111 -0.80 11.98 -8.99
C GLY A 111 -1.34 12.49 -7.66
N THR A 112 -2.56 12.08 -7.39
CA THR A 112 -3.25 12.39 -6.14
C THR A 112 -2.84 11.38 -5.05
N ARG A 113 -2.31 11.88 -3.94
CA ARG A 113 -1.75 11.04 -2.87
C ARG A 113 -2.58 11.15 -1.62
N ARG A 114 -2.77 10.02 -0.98
CA ARG A 114 -3.23 9.89 0.40
C ARG A 114 -2.07 9.33 1.22
N ILE A 115 -2.12 9.46 2.53
CA ILE A 115 -1.18 8.77 3.42
C ILE A 115 -1.91 7.74 4.26
N ASN A 116 -1.21 6.65 4.59
CA ASN A 116 -1.71 5.58 5.43
C ASN A 116 -0.83 5.45 6.68
N ILE A 117 -1.44 5.49 7.86
CA ILE A 117 -0.73 5.45 9.14
C ILE A 117 -1.31 4.40 10.08
N HIS A 118 -0.48 3.82 10.93
CA HIS A 118 -0.89 2.96 12.02
C HIS A 118 -1.08 3.74 13.33
N ALA A 119 -1.88 3.20 14.25
CA ALA A 119 -2.06 3.77 15.58
C ALA A 119 -0.74 3.87 16.36
N SER A 120 0.23 2.97 16.13
CA SER A 120 1.57 3.02 16.72
C SER A 120 2.39 4.27 16.34
N TYR A 121 1.94 5.06 15.36
CA TYR A 121 2.56 6.33 14.96
C TYR A 121 1.93 7.56 15.65
N ALA A 122 1.36 7.36 16.84
CA ALA A 122 0.82 8.41 17.69
C ALA A 122 1.93 9.29 18.27
N PHE A 123 1.77 10.62 18.20
CA PHE A 123 2.63 11.59 18.86
C PHE A 123 2.19 11.78 20.31
N LEU A 124 2.65 10.91 21.19
CA LEU A 124 2.20 10.87 22.59
C LEU A 124 2.73 12.03 23.45
N GLY A 125 3.87 12.63 23.07
CA GLY A 125 4.43 13.78 23.79
C GLY A 125 4.54 13.54 25.31
N LYS A 126 3.85 14.38 26.10
CA LYS A 126 3.81 14.26 27.58
C LYS A 126 3.05 13.02 28.09
N ASP A 127 2.27 12.39 27.25
CA ASP A 127 1.46 11.19 27.59
C ASP A 127 2.23 9.89 27.35
N LYS A 128 3.43 9.96 26.75
CA LYS A 128 4.30 8.78 26.51
C LYS A 128 4.62 8.06 27.84
N GLY A 129 4.31 6.77 27.87
CA GLY A 129 4.48 5.92 29.06
C GLY A 129 3.43 6.13 30.16
N LYS A 130 2.41 6.98 29.95
CA LYS A 130 1.31 7.20 30.91
C LYS A 130 -0.02 6.65 30.43
N ILE A 131 -0.22 6.54 29.15
CA ILE A 131 -1.40 5.96 28.51
C ILE A 131 -0.98 4.80 27.64
N ASP A 132 -1.89 3.86 27.46
CA ASP A 132 -1.73 2.72 26.57
C ASP A 132 -2.60 2.92 25.31
N ARG A 133 -2.58 1.98 24.36
CA ARG A 133 -3.30 2.09 23.08
C ARG A 133 -4.81 2.28 23.22
N ASP A 134 -5.42 1.76 24.28
CA ASP A 134 -6.83 1.97 24.61
C ASP A 134 -7.15 3.41 25.10
N GLY A 135 -6.11 4.19 25.40
CA GLY A 135 -6.21 5.60 25.80
C GLY A 135 -5.83 6.59 24.70
N TYR A 136 -5.59 6.16 23.46
CA TYR A 136 -5.23 7.07 22.38
C TYR A 136 -6.39 8.00 22.00
N ARG A 137 -6.05 9.21 21.58
CA ARG A 137 -6.98 10.29 21.30
C ARG A 137 -6.63 11.04 20.00
N PRO A 138 -7.59 11.72 19.38
CA PRO A 138 -7.39 12.49 18.15
C PRO A 138 -6.19 13.44 18.16
N GLU A 139 -5.96 14.14 19.29
CA GLU A 139 -4.85 15.10 19.39
C GLU A 139 -3.46 14.48 19.21
N HIS A 140 -3.30 13.17 19.47
CA HIS A 140 -2.04 12.46 19.21
C HIS A 140 -1.73 12.31 17.72
N PHE A 141 -2.70 12.56 16.86
CA PHE A 141 -2.56 12.47 15.40
C PHE A 141 -2.65 13.83 14.70
N ALA A 142 -2.83 14.93 15.44
CA ALA A 142 -2.84 16.26 14.88
C ALA A 142 -1.55 16.64 14.09
N PRO A 143 -0.34 16.18 14.47
CA PRO A 143 0.85 16.40 13.64
C PRO A 143 0.76 15.76 12.25
N TRP A 144 0.08 14.63 12.08
CA TRP A 144 -0.15 14.01 10.78
C TRP A 144 -1.11 14.82 9.91
N VAL A 145 -2.14 15.40 10.51
CA VAL A 145 -3.07 16.33 9.81
C VAL A 145 -2.31 17.55 9.30
N LYS A 146 -1.47 18.14 10.17
CA LYS A 146 -0.62 19.27 9.78
C LYS A 146 0.30 18.90 8.62
N PHE A 147 1.02 17.78 8.73
CA PHE A 147 1.90 17.26 7.70
C PHE A 147 1.14 17.07 6.36
N ALA A 148 -0.02 16.43 6.40
CA ALA A 148 -0.81 16.16 5.20
C ALA A 148 -1.24 17.48 4.49
N LYS A 149 -1.71 18.47 5.26
CA LYS A 149 -2.09 19.78 4.73
C LYS A 149 -0.90 20.54 4.13
N GLU A 150 0.28 20.51 4.78
CA GLU A 150 1.51 21.15 4.31
C GLU A 150 2.05 20.56 3.01
N HIS A 151 1.79 19.25 2.77
CA HIS A 151 2.27 18.55 1.59
C HIS A 151 1.20 18.28 0.51
N GLY A 152 0.03 18.92 0.63
CA GLY A 152 -1.05 18.81 -0.37
C GLY A 152 -1.59 17.39 -0.52
N ILE A 153 -1.67 16.65 0.58
CA ILE A 153 -2.21 15.30 0.66
C ILE A 153 -3.74 15.36 0.73
N GLU A 154 -4.45 14.56 -0.07
CA GLU A 154 -5.91 14.57 -0.16
C GLU A 154 -6.59 14.03 1.09
N GLY A 155 -6.02 13.05 1.74
CA GLY A 155 -6.63 12.41 2.90
C GLY A 155 -5.67 11.47 3.64
N ILE A 156 -6.12 11.04 4.82
CA ILE A 156 -5.37 10.12 5.69
C ILE A 156 -6.20 8.87 5.89
N ASP A 157 -5.61 7.70 5.62
CA ASP A 157 -6.17 6.39 5.95
C ASP A 157 -5.49 5.85 7.20
N PHE A 158 -6.16 4.96 7.92
CA PHE A 158 -5.77 4.60 9.28
C PHE A 158 -5.84 3.11 9.55
N ASN A 159 -4.91 2.59 10.34
CA ASN A 159 -4.90 1.20 10.78
C ASN A 159 -4.79 1.13 12.30
N PRO A 160 -5.74 0.50 12.99
CA PRO A 160 -5.53 0.03 14.35
C PRO A 160 -4.31 -0.90 14.41
N THR A 161 -3.51 -0.79 15.46
CA THR A 161 -2.31 -1.63 15.59
C THR A 161 -2.57 -2.73 16.61
N PHE A 162 -2.95 -3.93 16.13
CA PHE A 162 -3.25 -5.09 16.97
C PHE A 162 -2.06 -6.06 17.14
N PHE A 163 -0.83 -5.58 16.99
CA PHE A 163 0.39 -6.37 17.08
C PHE A 163 1.49 -5.63 17.85
N ALA A 164 2.63 -6.30 18.10
CA ALA A 164 3.82 -5.73 18.75
C ALA A 164 3.50 -5.03 20.08
N HIS A 165 2.76 -5.70 20.97
CA HIS A 165 2.32 -5.11 22.24
C HIS A 165 2.22 -6.14 23.37
N PRO A 166 2.62 -5.79 24.62
CA PRO A 166 2.57 -6.71 25.76
C PRO A 166 1.19 -7.23 26.16
N ARG A 167 0.11 -6.52 25.74
CA ARG A 167 -1.28 -6.95 25.97
C ARG A 167 -1.76 -8.07 25.04
N MET A 168 -0.94 -8.50 24.08
CA MET A 168 -1.22 -9.75 23.36
C MET A 168 -0.98 -10.92 24.30
N LYS A 169 -2.02 -11.75 24.47
CA LYS A 169 -1.94 -12.94 25.29
C LYS A 169 -1.99 -14.18 24.41
N ASP A 170 -0.97 -15.02 24.49
CA ASP A 170 -0.83 -16.23 23.67
C ASP A 170 -0.95 -15.95 22.16
N GLY A 171 -0.46 -14.79 21.69
CA GLY A 171 -0.54 -14.35 20.31
C GLY A 171 -1.93 -13.87 19.87
N LEU A 172 -2.89 -13.71 20.80
CA LEU A 172 -4.27 -13.35 20.51
C LEU A 172 -4.62 -11.94 21.00
N THR A 173 -5.50 -11.29 20.24
CA THR A 173 -6.03 -9.94 20.49
C THR A 173 -7.57 -9.95 20.56
N LEU A 174 -8.25 -9.58 19.48
CA LEU A 174 -9.72 -9.49 19.41
C LEU A 174 -10.42 -10.87 19.49
N SER A 175 -9.70 -11.94 19.26
CA SER A 175 -10.23 -13.31 19.38
C SER A 175 -9.89 -14.01 20.69
N SER A 176 -9.16 -13.34 21.59
CA SER A 176 -8.68 -13.93 22.86
C SER A 176 -9.85 -14.49 23.71
N PRO A 177 -9.68 -15.68 24.32
CA PRO A 177 -10.62 -16.18 25.32
C PRO A 177 -10.57 -15.36 26.63
N ASP A 178 -9.46 -14.66 26.89
CA ASP A 178 -9.32 -13.78 28.03
C ASP A 178 -10.10 -12.48 27.81
N GLU A 179 -11.11 -12.26 28.63
CA GLU A 179 -12.03 -11.12 28.50
C GLU A 179 -11.32 -9.78 28.71
N ALA A 180 -10.37 -9.71 29.63
CA ALA A 180 -9.64 -8.47 29.92
C ALA A 180 -8.75 -8.07 28.73
N THR A 181 -8.08 -9.04 28.12
CA THR A 181 -7.32 -8.85 26.86
C THR A 181 -8.24 -8.34 25.76
N ARG A 182 -9.38 -9.01 25.55
CA ARG A 182 -10.32 -8.64 24.49
C ARG A 182 -10.91 -7.25 24.68
N LYS A 183 -11.30 -6.88 25.92
CA LYS A 183 -11.81 -5.54 26.25
C LYS A 183 -10.80 -4.43 25.96
N PHE A 184 -9.54 -4.64 26.28
CA PHE A 184 -8.47 -3.70 25.95
C PHE A 184 -8.40 -3.45 24.44
N TRP A 185 -8.38 -4.51 23.64
CA TRP A 185 -8.27 -4.40 22.20
C TRP A 185 -9.53 -3.86 21.53
N VAL A 186 -10.72 -4.16 22.05
CA VAL A 186 -11.98 -3.56 21.58
C VAL A 186 -11.96 -2.06 21.84
N GLU A 187 -11.55 -1.62 23.03
CA GLU A 187 -11.45 -0.18 23.33
C GLU A 187 -10.41 0.50 22.45
N HIS A 188 -9.24 -0.12 22.20
CA HIS A 188 -8.28 0.37 21.23
C HIS A 188 -8.92 0.55 19.85
N GLY A 189 -9.65 -0.44 19.36
CA GLY A 189 -10.37 -0.35 18.08
C GLY A 189 -11.38 0.79 18.04
N ARG A 190 -12.16 1.00 19.11
CA ARG A 190 -13.12 2.11 19.22
C ARG A 190 -12.43 3.48 19.18
N ARG A 191 -11.31 3.64 19.92
CA ARG A 191 -10.49 4.86 19.85
C ARG A 191 -9.98 5.11 18.43
N CYS A 192 -9.59 4.05 17.72
CA CYS A 192 -9.16 4.17 16.34
C CYS A 192 -10.28 4.66 15.40
N MET A 193 -11.53 4.27 15.63
CA MET A 193 -12.69 4.81 14.88
C MET A 193 -12.91 6.31 15.17
N GLU A 194 -12.77 6.74 16.43
CA GLU A 194 -12.86 8.16 16.81
C GLU A 194 -11.73 8.99 16.17
N ILE A 195 -10.50 8.46 16.18
CA ILE A 195 -9.33 9.09 15.53
C ILE A 195 -9.55 9.20 14.02
N ALA A 196 -10.01 8.14 13.38
CA ALA A 196 -10.28 8.14 11.94
C ALA A 196 -11.34 9.17 11.54
N ALA A 197 -12.41 9.31 12.32
CA ALA A 197 -13.43 10.34 12.10
C ALA A 197 -12.85 11.76 12.24
N TYR A 198 -11.96 11.96 13.22
CA TYR A 198 -11.23 13.22 13.35
C TYR A 198 -10.34 13.50 12.13
N LEU A 199 -9.51 12.54 11.72
CA LEU A 199 -8.64 12.67 10.56
C LEU A 199 -9.43 13.00 9.29
N ALA A 200 -10.53 12.29 9.07
CA ALA A 200 -11.41 12.50 7.92
C ALA A 200 -12.00 13.92 7.89
N LYS A 201 -12.54 14.38 9.00
CA LYS A 201 -13.13 15.73 9.13
C LYS A 201 -12.10 16.84 8.94
N GLU A 202 -10.92 16.68 9.53
CA GLU A 202 -9.82 17.64 9.36
C GLU A 202 -9.31 17.73 7.92
N MET A 203 -9.33 16.62 7.19
CA MET A 203 -8.90 16.55 5.79
C MET A 203 -10.05 16.83 4.80
N GLY A 204 -11.30 16.81 5.22
CA GLY A 204 -12.47 16.91 4.33
C GLY A 204 -12.60 15.72 3.38
N SER A 205 -12.04 14.56 3.75
CA SER A 205 -11.98 13.35 2.92
C SER A 205 -12.17 12.10 3.79
N PRO A 206 -13.10 11.18 3.46
CA PRO A 206 -13.34 9.97 4.27
C PRO A 206 -12.07 9.15 4.49
N CYS A 207 -11.92 8.64 5.72
CA CYS A 207 -10.81 7.81 6.14
C CYS A 207 -11.15 6.33 6.00
N LEU A 208 -10.37 5.57 5.23
CA LEU A 208 -10.40 4.12 5.25
C LEU A 208 -9.73 3.64 6.55
N VAL A 209 -10.42 2.76 7.29
CA VAL A 209 -9.86 2.12 8.50
C VAL A 209 -9.72 0.64 8.25
N ASN A 210 -8.50 0.17 8.12
CA ASN A 210 -8.21 -1.24 7.90
C ASN A 210 -8.02 -2.00 9.21
N ILE A 211 -8.89 -2.95 9.51
CA ILE A 211 -8.80 -3.82 10.69
C ILE A 211 -8.18 -5.15 10.27
N TRP A 212 -6.92 -5.34 10.67
CA TRP A 212 -6.19 -6.59 10.55
C TRP A 212 -5.74 -7.07 11.92
N ILE A 213 -5.80 -8.40 12.19
CA ILE A 213 -5.30 -9.02 13.41
C ILE A 213 -4.35 -10.18 13.10
N PRO A 214 -3.28 -10.35 13.89
CA PRO A 214 -2.34 -11.47 13.73
C PRO A 214 -2.84 -12.78 14.36
N ASP A 215 -4.04 -12.81 14.92
CA ASP A 215 -4.57 -13.88 15.74
C ASP A 215 -4.62 -15.22 15.01
N GLY A 216 -4.07 -16.25 15.63
CA GLY A 216 -4.05 -17.60 15.07
C GLY A 216 -3.22 -18.55 15.92
N TYR A 217 -2.91 -19.73 15.37
CA TYR A 217 -2.12 -20.75 16.04
C TYR A 217 -1.09 -21.38 15.11
N LYS A 218 0.08 -21.66 15.66
CA LYS A 218 1.13 -22.39 14.98
C LYS A 218 0.72 -23.83 14.68
N ASP A 219 0.22 -24.53 15.70
CA ASP A 219 -0.28 -25.90 15.60
C ASP A 219 -1.80 -25.95 15.44
N ILE A 220 -2.31 -27.10 14.98
CA ILE A 220 -3.72 -27.29 14.66
C ILE A 220 -4.56 -27.23 15.95
N PRO A 221 -5.45 -26.23 16.12
CA PRO A 221 -6.33 -26.15 17.28
C PRO A 221 -7.50 -27.15 17.19
N ALA A 222 -8.00 -27.57 18.33
CA ALA A 222 -9.21 -28.40 18.41
C ALA A 222 -10.49 -27.61 18.08
N ASP A 223 -10.50 -26.30 18.39
CA ASP A 223 -11.62 -25.40 18.15
C ASP A 223 -11.21 -24.24 17.27
N ARG A 224 -11.75 -24.19 16.07
CA ARG A 224 -11.55 -23.12 15.08
C ARG A 224 -12.73 -22.16 14.99
N LEU A 225 -13.85 -22.46 15.65
CA LEU A 225 -15.08 -21.67 15.56
C LEU A 225 -15.12 -20.59 16.66
N SER A 226 -14.90 -20.95 17.92
CA SER A 226 -15.03 -19.99 19.03
C SER A 226 -14.12 -18.75 18.91
N PRO A 227 -12.85 -18.84 18.47
CA PRO A 227 -12.04 -17.64 18.22
C PRO A 227 -12.65 -16.71 17.17
N ARG A 228 -13.24 -17.27 16.10
CA ARG A 228 -13.91 -16.48 15.05
C ARG A 228 -15.19 -15.81 15.56
N LEU A 229 -15.97 -16.51 16.39
CA LEU A 229 -17.15 -15.92 17.01
C LEU A 229 -16.78 -14.75 17.94
N ARG A 230 -15.71 -14.90 18.73
CA ARG A 230 -15.20 -13.80 19.57
C ARG A 230 -14.69 -12.63 18.73
N TYR A 231 -14.01 -12.92 17.62
CA TYR A 231 -13.55 -11.87 16.69
C TYR A 231 -14.74 -11.12 16.08
N ALA A 232 -15.75 -11.83 15.59
CA ALA A 232 -16.97 -11.20 15.07
C ALA A 232 -17.66 -10.32 16.11
N GLN A 233 -17.79 -10.81 17.36
CA GLN A 233 -18.34 -10.02 18.46
C GLN A 233 -17.50 -8.77 18.75
N SER A 234 -16.19 -8.90 18.81
CA SER A 234 -15.28 -7.77 19.04
C SER A 234 -15.37 -6.72 17.94
N LEU A 235 -15.47 -7.15 16.68
CA LEU A 235 -15.69 -6.25 15.54
C LEU A 235 -17.06 -5.55 15.64
N ASP A 236 -18.13 -6.28 15.98
CA ASP A 236 -19.48 -5.70 16.17
C ASP A 236 -19.47 -4.63 17.29
N GLU A 237 -18.69 -4.84 18.37
CA GLU A 237 -18.50 -3.86 19.43
C GLU A 237 -17.71 -2.62 18.99
N ILE A 238 -16.63 -2.80 18.22
CA ILE A 238 -15.84 -1.70 17.67
C ILE A 238 -16.66 -0.85 16.70
N LEU A 239 -17.47 -1.50 15.85
CA LEU A 239 -18.22 -0.86 14.78
C LEU A 239 -19.61 -0.38 15.19
N LYS A 240 -19.97 -0.48 16.47
CA LYS A 240 -21.33 -0.18 16.93
C LYS A 240 -21.76 1.27 16.67
N ASP A 241 -20.90 2.24 16.98
CA ASP A 241 -21.23 3.67 17.02
C ASP A 241 -20.24 4.52 16.19
N TYR A 242 -19.56 3.96 15.19
CA TYR A 242 -18.62 4.72 14.36
C TYR A 242 -19.34 5.72 13.43
N ASP A 243 -18.65 6.77 13.06
CA ASP A 243 -19.15 7.83 12.17
C ASP A 243 -19.17 7.34 10.71
N LYS A 244 -20.35 6.88 10.27
CA LYS A 244 -20.55 6.27 8.94
C LYS A 244 -20.38 7.23 7.76
N GLU A 245 -20.46 8.53 8.00
CA GLU A 245 -20.25 9.54 6.98
C GLU A 245 -18.75 9.70 6.66
N TRP A 246 -17.92 9.61 7.69
CA TRP A 246 -16.51 9.96 7.60
C TRP A 246 -15.55 8.77 7.67
N VAL A 247 -16.01 7.61 8.12
CA VAL A 247 -15.18 6.42 8.30
C VAL A 247 -15.67 5.28 7.40
N ILE A 248 -14.73 4.70 6.65
CA ILE A 248 -14.94 3.52 5.80
C ILE A 248 -14.22 2.34 6.47
N PRO A 249 -14.88 1.54 7.32
CA PRO A 249 -14.24 0.39 7.93
C PRO A 249 -14.03 -0.72 6.91
N ALA A 250 -12.87 -1.35 6.99
CA ALA A 250 -12.51 -2.53 6.21
C ALA A 250 -11.97 -3.62 7.14
N VAL A 251 -12.15 -4.87 6.75
CA VAL A 251 -11.49 -6.01 7.38
C VAL A 251 -10.58 -6.70 6.37
N GLU A 252 -9.37 -7.00 6.82
CA GLU A 252 -8.32 -7.63 6.03
C GLU A 252 -8.10 -9.07 6.49
N SER A 253 -7.97 -9.99 5.54
CA SER A 253 -7.69 -11.39 5.82
C SER A 253 -6.20 -11.68 5.89
N LYS A 254 -5.86 -12.85 6.45
CA LYS A 254 -4.51 -13.45 6.43
C LYS A 254 -4.62 -14.91 6.03
N VAL A 255 -3.67 -15.42 5.23
CA VAL A 255 -3.67 -16.84 4.86
C VAL A 255 -2.91 -17.69 5.88
N PHE A 256 -1.64 -17.42 6.08
CA PHE A 256 -0.75 -18.03 7.08
C PHE A 256 0.46 -17.11 7.30
N GLY A 257 1.26 -17.41 8.30
CA GLY A 257 2.47 -16.64 8.57
C GLY A 257 3.24 -17.21 9.77
N ILE A 258 4.30 -16.55 10.18
CA ILE A 258 5.08 -16.93 11.35
C ILE A 258 4.20 -16.87 12.59
N GLY A 259 4.07 -18.01 13.29
CA GLY A 259 3.24 -18.16 14.50
C GLY A 259 1.76 -18.49 14.22
N VAL A 260 1.34 -18.49 12.97
CA VAL A 260 -0.04 -18.83 12.54
C VAL A 260 -0.04 -19.77 11.33
N GLU A 261 0.89 -20.70 11.30
CA GLU A 261 1.14 -21.60 10.19
C GLU A 261 -0.04 -22.54 9.91
N SER A 262 -0.77 -22.97 10.96
CA SER A 262 -1.87 -23.93 10.81
C SER A 262 -3.26 -23.32 10.86
N TYR A 263 -3.41 -22.12 11.42
CA TYR A 263 -4.71 -21.50 11.60
C TYR A 263 -4.62 -20.00 11.80
N THR A 264 -5.32 -19.26 10.97
CA THR A 264 -5.59 -17.83 11.16
C THR A 264 -7.06 -17.61 11.52
N VAL A 265 -7.33 -16.76 12.50
CA VAL A 265 -8.71 -16.41 12.89
C VAL A 265 -9.37 -15.61 11.77
N GLY A 266 -8.70 -14.56 11.30
CA GLY A 266 -9.14 -13.72 10.19
C GLY A 266 -8.82 -14.33 8.83
N SER A 267 -9.34 -15.54 8.51
CA SER A 267 -9.18 -16.11 7.17
C SER A 267 -9.99 -15.32 6.13
N ASN A 268 -9.66 -15.53 4.85
CA ASN A 268 -10.36 -14.87 3.75
C ASN A 268 -11.88 -15.09 3.81
N GLU A 269 -12.33 -16.35 4.03
CA GLU A 269 -13.76 -16.69 4.13
C GLU A 269 -14.43 -15.97 5.30
N PHE A 270 -13.73 -15.84 6.44
CA PHE A 270 -14.28 -15.10 7.58
C PHE A 270 -14.43 -13.61 7.24
N CYS A 271 -13.38 -12.96 6.76
CA CYS A 271 -13.39 -11.53 6.50
C CYS A 271 -14.38 -11.13 5.40
N GLN A 272 -14.44 -11.88 4.30
CA GLN A 272 -15.39 -11.63 3.22
C GLN A 272 -16.84 -11.79 3.69
N ASN A 273 -17.17 -12.89 4.39
CA ASN A 273 -18.53 -13.09 4.91
C ASN A 273 -18.90 -12.04 5.96
N TYR A 274 -17.98 -11.68 6.84
CA TYR A 274 -18.20 -10.64 7.83
C TYR A 274 -18.48 -9.29 7.14
N ALA A 275 -17.61 -8.88 6.21
CA ALA A 275 -17.76 -7.63 5.47
C ALA A 275 -19.11 -7.58 4.72
N ALA A 276 -19.45 -8.63 3.98
CA ALA A 276 -20.69 -8.70 3.21
C ALA A 276 -21.94 -8.63 4.11
N THR A 277 -21.92 -9.33 5.26
CA THR A 277 -23.07 -9.36 6.17
C THR A 277 -23.22 -8.11 7.03
N ARG A 278 -22.20 -7.28 7.15
CA ARG A 278 -22.22 -6.01 7.91
C ARG A 278 -22.22 -4.77 7.00
N GLY A 279 -22.14 -4.95 5.67
CA GLY A 279 -22.12 -3.84 4.71
C GLY A 279 -20.90 -2.95 4.85
N ILE A 280 -19.75 -3.52 5.24
CA ILE A 280 -18.46 -2.83 5.32
C ILE A 280 -17.54 -3.25 4.18
N CYS A 281 -16.39 -2.58 4.05
CA CYS A 281 -15.42 -2.86 3.01
C CYS A 281 -14.66 -4.17 3.30
N SER A 282 -14.38 -4.97 2.27
CA SER A 282 -13.39 -6.04 2.33
C SER A 282 -12.09 -5.52 1.74
N LEU A 283 -10.98 -5.77 2.43
CA LEU A 283 -9.65 -5.39 1.95
C LEU A 283 -8.91 -6.64 1.47
N LEU A 284 -8.38 -6.55 0.27
CA LEU A 284 -7.59 -7.58 -0.39
C LEU A 284 -6.12 -7.15 -0.37
N ASP A 285 -5.29 -7.87 0.38
CA ASP A 285 -3.83 -7.75 0.29
C ASP A 285 -3.27 -8.79 -0.67
N ASN A 286 -2.32 -8.40 -1.52
CA ASN A 286 -1.74 -9.30 -2.52
C ASN A 286 -0.99 -10.49 -1.90
N GLY A 287 -0.42 -10.31 -0.71
CA GLY A 287 0.34 -11.32 0.02
C GLY A 287 -0.51 -12.29 0.86
N HIS A 288 -1.79 -11.96 1.07
CA HIS A 288 -2.64 -12.69 2.01
C HIS A 288 -3.46 -13.83 1.39
N TYR A 289 -2.98 -14.36 0.26
CA TYR A 289 -3.59 -15.52 -0.44
C TYR A 289 -2.55 -16.59 -0.70
N HIS A 290 -3.02 -17.80 -1.03
CA HIS A 290 -2.13 -18.87 -1.45
C HIS A 290 -1.35 -18.45 -2.72
N PRO A 291 -0.07 -18.78 -2.85
CA PRO A 291 0.77 -18.34 -3.98
C PRO A 291 0.26 -18.69 -5.40
N THR A 292 -0.70 -19.59 -5.50
CA THR A 292 -1.37 -19.96 -6.77
C THR A 292 -2.65 -19.16 -7.04
N GLU A 293 -3.08 -18.32 -6.09
CA GLU A 293 -4.23 -17.43 -6.25
C GLU A 293 -3.78 -16.04 -6.70
N VAL A 294 -4.59 -15.39 -7.51
CA VAL A 294 -4.36 -14.01 -8.00
C VAL A 294 -5.45 -13.08 -7.48
N VAL A 295 -5.05 -11.89 -7.04
CA VAL A 295 -5.98 -10.88 -6.51
C VAL A 295 -6.81 -10.26 -7.63
N SER A 296 -6.25 -10.16 -8.83
CA SER A 296 -6.96 -9.67 -10.01
C SER A 296 -8.27 -10.40 -10.28
N ASP A 297 -8.32 -11.72 -10.10
CA ASP A 297 -9.57 -12.52 -10.26
C ASP A 297 -10.60 -12.28 -9.14
N LYS A 298 -10.14 -11.84 -7.96
CA LYS A 298 -11.01 -11.61 -6.81
C LYS A 298 -11.77 -10.27 -6.91
N ILE A 299 -11.16 -9.25 -7.51
CA ILE A 299 -11.73 -7.89 -7.59
C ILE A 299 -13.11 -7.90 -8.26
N PRO A 300 -13.32 -8.43 -9.47
CA PRO A 300 -14.64 -8.41 -10.10
C PRO A 300 -15.67 -9.24 -9.33
N SER A 301 -15.26 -10.34 -8.69
CA SER A 301 -16.12 -11.12 -7.80
C SER A 301 -16.59 -10.29 -6.59
N MET A 302 -15.67 -9.55 -5.96
CA MET A 302 -16.00 -8.68 -4.82
C MET A 302 -16.90 -7.51 -5.25
N LEU A 303 -16.65 -6.90 -6.40
CA LEU A 303 -17.45 -5.79 -6.95
C LEU A 303 -18.91 -6.19 -7.24
N ALA A 304 -19.20 -7.49 -7.40
CA ALA A 304 -20.57 -7.99 -7.57
C ALA A 304 -21.41 -7.92 -6.29
N PHE A 305 -20.77 -7.89 -5.11
CA PHE A 305 -21.46 -7.98 -3.80
C PHE A 305 -21.14 -6.83 -2.85
N HIS A 306 -20.10 -6.05 -3.09
CA HIS A 306 -19.66 -4.95 -2.23
C HIS A 306 -19.73 -3.62 -2.96
N ASP A 307 -20.24 -2.59 -2.30
CA ASP A 307 -20.22 -1.22 -2.82
C ASP A 307 -18.81 -0.68 -2.96
N LYS A 308 -17.93 -1.04 -2.02
CA LYS A 308 -16.52 -0.64 -1.99
C LYS A 308 -15.64 -1.84 -1.67
N VAL A 309 -14.46 -1.85 -2.30
CA VAL A 309 -13.38 -2.81 -2.06
C VAL A 309 -12.11 -2.00 -1.77
N ALA A 310 -11.26 -2.50 -0.89
CA ALA A 310 -9.95 -1.90 -0.65
C ALA A 310 -8.84 -2.87 -1.05
N LEU A 311 -7.70 -2.31 -1.43
CA LEU A 311 -6.50 -3.05 -1.80
C LEU A 311 -5.34 -2.60 -0.90
N HIS A 312 -4.62 -3.55 -0.36
CA HIS A 312 -3.23 -3.40 0.06
C HIS A 312 -2.34 -4.01 -1.02
N VAL A 313 -1.72 -3.13 -1.79
CA VAL A 313 -0.87 -3.54 -2.91
C VAL A 313 0.53 -3.79 -2.39
N SER A 314 0.94 -5.04 -2.40
CA SER A 314 2.25 -5.56 -2.05
C SER A 314 2.78 -6.43 -3.19
N ARG A 315 3.99 -6.97 -3.07
CA ARG A 315 4.53 -7.97 -3.99
C ARG A 315 4.93 -9.23 -3.23
N PRO A 316 4.08 -10.22 -3.14
CA PRO A 316 4.45 -11.50 -2.53
C PRO A 316 5.45 -12.25 -3.42
N VAL A 317 6.56 -12.68 -2.82
CA VAL A 317 7.54 -13.55 -3.46
C VAL A 317 7.45 -14.94 -2.84
N ARG A 318 6.63 -15.81 -3.43
CA ARG A 318 6.29 -17.19 -2.99
C ARG A 318 5.42 -17.28 -1.73
N TRP A 319 5.33 -16.27 -0.92
CA TRP A 319 4.50 -16.17 0.27
C TRP A 319 4.33 -14.68 0.63
N ASP A 320 3.62 -14.37 1.69
CA ASP A 320 3.46 -13.02 2.22
C ASP A 320 4.81 -12.45 2.72
N SER A 321 5.55 -11.85 1.82
CA SER A 321 6.95 -11.45 2.02
C SER A 321 7.17 -9.94 1.93
N ASP A 322 6.09 -9.17 1.82
CA ASP A 322 6.03 -7.70 1.89
C ASP A 322 7.08 -6.96 1.03
N HIS A 323 7.41 -7.52 -0.15
CA HIS A 323 8.33 -6.87 -1.07
C HIS A 323 7.72 -5.64 -1.73
N VAL A 324 8.60 -4.73 -2.10
CA VAL A 324 8.24 -3.52 -2.85
C VAL A 324 7.52 -3.86 -4.14
N VAL A 325 6.42 -3.18 -4.38
CA VAL A 325 5.64 -3.28 -5.62
C VAL A 325 6.48 -2.84 -6.82
N ILE A 326 6.44 -3.62 -7.89
CA ILE A 326 7.07 -3.34 -9.18
C ILE A 326 6.04 -3.42 -10.30
N PHE A 327 6.36 -2.89 -11.47
CA PHE A 327 5.49 -2.91 -12.64
C PHE A 327 5.47 -4.30 -13.31
N GLU A 328 4.90 -5.28 -12.62
CA GLU A 328 4.80 -6.68 -13.04
C GLU A 328 3.40 -7.04 -13.55
N ASP A 329 3.22 -8.29 -14.00
CA ASP A 329 2.00 -8.68 -14.70
C ASP A 329 0.78 -8.73 -13.79
N GLU A 330 0.89 -9.26 -12.56
CA GLU A 330 -0.26 -9.29 -11.63
C GLU A 330 -0.72 -7.89 -11.26
N LEU A 331 0.20 -6.96 -11.03
CA LEU A 331 -0.17 -5.56 -10.76
C LEU A 331 -0.94 -4.94 -11.94
N LYS A 332 -0.52 -5.23 -13.18
CA LYS A 332 -1.25 -4.78 -14.38
C LYS A 332 -2.65 -5.39 -14.45
N GLU A 333 -2.79 -6.70 -14.18
CA GLU A 333 -4.08 -7.37 -14.18
C GLU A 333 -5.01 -6.81 -13.09
N ILE A 334 -4.52 -6.55 -11.87
CA ILE A 334 -5.28 -5.87 -10.80
C ILE A 334 -5.83 -4.54 -11.29
N MET A 335 -4.99 -3.67 -11.85
CA MET A 335 -5.41 -2.35 -12.29
C MET A 335 -6.31 -2.38 -13.53
N LYS A 336 -6.17 -3.41 -14.39
CA LYS A 336 -7.12 -3.66 -15.48
C LYS A 336 -8.52 -3.95 -14.94
N GLU A 337 -8.63 -4.78 -13.89
CA GLU A 337 -9.94 -5.07 -13.29
C GLU A 337 -10.56 -3.83 -12.64
N VAL A 338 -9.76 -2.96 -12.02
CA VAL A 338 -10.25 -1.69 -11.47
C VAL A 338 -10.76 -0.75 -12.58
N VAL A 339 -10.00 -0.61 -13.66
CA VAL A 339 -10.32 0.35 -14.75
C VAL A 339 -11.48 -0.15 -15.62
N ARG A 340 -11.42 -1.40 -16.13
CA ARG A 340 -12.43 -1.93 -17.08
C ARG A 340 -13.81 -2.11 -16.49
N ASN A 341 -13.89 -2.23 -15.14
CA ASN A 341 -15.16 -2.33 -14.42
C ASN A 341 -15.69 -0.96 -13.97
N ASN A 342 -15.09 0.16 -14.40
CA ASN A 342 -15.42 1.52 -13.95
C ASN A 342 -15.37 1.65 -12.41
N ALA A 343 -14.43 0.97 -11.78
CA ALA A 343 -14.39 0.82 -10.32
C ALA A 343 -13.43 1.79 -9.62
N LEU A 344 -12.85 2.78 -10.31
CA LEU A 344 -11.92 3.76 -9.72
C LEU A 344 -12.52 4.51 -8.50
N GLY A 345 -13.82 4.77 -8.50
CA GLY A 345 -14.51 5.38 -7.34
C GLY A 345 -14.87 4.39 -6.23
N ARG A 346 -14.88 3.09 -6.51
CA ARG A 346 -15.29 2.01 -5.62
C ARG A 346 -14.12 1.26 -5.00
N VAL A 347 -12.97 1.20 -5.67
CA VAL A 347 -11.78 0.52 -5.19
C VAL A 347 -10.83 1.53 -4.56
N LYS A 348 -10.51 1.32 -3.29
CA LYS A 348 -9.54 2.13 -2.55
C LYS A 348 -8.17 1.47 -2.64
N ILE A 349 -7.20 2.18 -3.21
CA ILE A 349 -5.87 1.64 -3.49
C ILE A 349 -4.89 2.16 -2.45
N ALA A 350 -4.31 1.26 -1.66
CA ALA A 350 -3.24 1.56 -0.72
C ALA A 350 -2.05 0.64 -0.95
N LEU A 351 -0.87 1.11 -0.58
CA LEU A 351 0.37 0.33 -0.59
C LEU A 351 0.58 -0.31 0.78
N ASP A 352 1.05 -1.56 0.80
CA ASP A 352 1.48 -2.23 2.02
C ASP A 352 2.69 -3.12 1.75
N TYR A 353 3.85 -2.64 2.12
CA TYR A 353 5.11 -3.38 2.08
C TYR A 353 6.13 -2.73 3.03
N PHE A 354 7.12 -3.48 3.47
CA PHE A 354 8.20 -2.99 4.33
C PHE A 354 9.49 -3.77 4.06
N ASP A 355 10.30 -3.26 3.16
CA ASP A 355 11.55 -3.87 2.72
C ASP A 355 12.75 -3.08 3.25
N ALA A 356 13.54 -3.70 4.13
CA ALA A 356 14.76 -3.12 4.67
C ALA A 356 16.02 -3.60 3.94
N SER A 357 15.89 -4.28 2.79
CA SER A 357 17.04 -4.72 1.98
C SER A 357 17.53 -3.68 0.98
N ILE A 358 16.75 -2.63 0.76
CA ILE A 358 17.04 -1.52 -0.15
C ILE A 358 16.79 -0.16 0.51
N ASN A 359 17.13 0.93 -0.18
CA ASN A 359 16.85 2.29 0.27
C ASN A 359 15.33 2.49 0.45
N ARG A 360 14.90 2.94 1.63
CA ARG A 360 13.48 3.04 2.01
C ARG A 360 12.71 4.10 1.23
N VAL A 361 13.36 5.21 0.92
CA VAL A 361 12.77 6.27 0.07
C VAL A 361 12.60 5.76 -1.36
N PHE A 362 13.60 5.03 -1.87
CA PHE A 362 13.52 4.41 -3.19
C PHE A 362 12.38 3.38 -3.26
N ALA A 363 12.21 2.57 -2.22
CA ALA A 363 11.12 1.61 -2.09
C ALA A 363 9.76 2.30 -2.20
N TRP A 364 9.52 3.36 -1.44
CA TRP A 364 8.27 4.14 -1.51
C TRP A 364 7.98 4.69 -2.90
N VAL A 365 8.97 5.39 -3.50
CA VAL A 365 8.79 6.04 -4.81
C VAL A 365 8.56 4.99 -5.91
N THR A 366 9.34 3.91 -5.89
CA THR A 366 9.22 2.82 -6.87
C THR A 366 7.85 2.15 -6.80
N GLY A 367 7.37 1.82 -5.59
CA GLY A 367 6.09 1.15 -5.42
C GLY A 367 4.91 2.02 -5.85
N GLN A 368 4.86 3.28 -5.42
CA GLN A 368 3.80 4.21 -5.81
C GLN A 368 3.78 4.43 -7.33
N ARG A 369 4.92 4.71 -7.94
CA ARG A 369 5.02 4.89 -9.40
C ARG A 369 4.68 3.62 -10.17
N SER A 370 4.94 2.43 -9.61
CA SER A 370 4.55 1.17 -10.24
C SER A 370 3.03 0.99 -10.29
N VAL A 371 2.33 1.39 -9.24
CA VAL A 371 0.85 1.40 -9.21
C VAL A 371 0.30 2.40 -10.23
N GLU A 372 0.84 3.61 -10.28
CA GLU A 372 0.44 4.62 -11.26
C GLU A 372 0.69 4.16 -12.70
N LYS A 373 1.84 3.54 -12.97
CA LYS A 373 2.15 2.92 -14.27
C LYS A 373 1.14 1.85 -14.63
N ALA A 374 0.74 1.00 -13.70
CA ALA A 374 -0.23 -0.06 -13.95
C ALA A 374 -1.64 0.49 -14.21
N LEU A 375 -2.04 1.54 -13.49
CA LEU A 375 -3.28 2.27 -13.74
C LEU A 375 -3.28 2.90 -15.14
N LEU A 376 -2.21 3.63 -15.49
CA LEU A 376 -2.07 4.22 -16.83
C LEU A 376 -2.11 3.15 -17.91
N TYR A 377 -1.38 2.05 -17.72
CA TYR A 377 -1.38 0.94 -18.67
C TYR A 377 -2.80 0.40 -18.89
N ALA A 378 -3.55 0.21 -17.81
CA ALA A 378 -4.93 -0.24 -17.89
C ALA A 378 -5.84 0.76 -18.63
N MET A 379 -5.68 2.07 -18.40
CA MET A 379 -6.44 3.13 -19.07
C MET A 379 -6.10 3.27 -20.56
N LEU A 380 -4.94 2.77 -20.98
CA LEU A 380 -4.49 2.81 -22.38
C LEU A 380 -4.86 1.55 -23.18
N LEU A 381 -5.69 0.66 -22.63
CA LEU A 381 -6.16 -0.53 -23.35
C LEU A 381 -7.38 -0.23 -24.22
N PRO A 382 -7.51 -0.85 -25.41
CA PRO A 382 -8.72 -0.79 -26.22
C PRO A 382 -9.80 -1.74 -25.65
N ASP A 383 -10.24 -1.55 -24.40
CA ASP A 383 -11.13 -2.45 -23.69
C ASP A 383 -12.46 -2.72 -24.42
N ALA A 384 -12.99 -1.73 -25.14
CA ALA A 384 -14.22 -1.90 -25.90
C ALA A 384 -14.04 -2.95 -27.03
N GLU A 385 -12.91 -2.92 -27.75
CA GLU A 385 -12.59 -3.90 -28.78
C GLU A 385 -12.31 -5.28 -28.20
N MET A 386 -11.56 -5.33 -27.07
CA MET A 386 -11.26 -6.56 -26.35
C MET A 386 -12.55 -7.24 -25.86
N LYS A 387 -13.46 -6.46 -25.27
CA LYS A 387 -14.76 -6.95 -24.81
C LYS A 387 -15.61 -7.45 -25.99
N ALA A 388 -15.65 -6.72 -27.11
CA ALA A 388 -16.38 -7.13 -28.29
C ALA A 388 -15.84 -8.45 -28.91
N ALA A 389 -14.53 -8.70 -28.83
CA ALA A 389 -13.95 -9.97 -29.23
C ALA A 389 -14.39 -11.11 -28.30
N GLN A 390 -14.36 -10.89 -27.00
CA GLN A 390 -14.84 -11.85 -26.00
C GLN A 390 -16.33 -12.18 -26.20
N ASP A 391 -17.19 -11.18 -26.36
CA ASP A 391 -18.64 -11.36 -26.51
C ASP A 391 -19.00 -12.16 -27.77
N LYS A 392 -18.12 -12.17 -28.79
CA LYS A 392 -18.23 -12.98 -30.01
C LYS A 392 -17.59 -14.37 -29.86
N GLY A 393 -16.95 -14.68 -28.75
CA GLY A 393 -16.17 -15.91 -28.57
C GLY A 393 -14.87 -15.94 -29.37
N ASP A 394 -14.41 -14.79 -29.91
CA ASP A 394 -13.15 -14.70 -30.67
C ASP A 394 -11.95 -14.48 -29.75
N PHE A 395 -11.59 -15.52 -29.00
CA PHE A 395 -10.45 -15.52 -28.09
C PHE A 395 -9.10 -15.41 -28.84
N THR A 396 -9.04 -15.76 -30.11
CA THR A 396 -7.85 -15.55 -30.96
C THR A 396 -7.61 -14.04 -31.15
N ARG A 397 -8.65 -13.31 -31.50
CA ARG A 397 -8.59 -11.84 -31.62
C ARG A 397 -8.28 -11.20 -30.29
N LEU A 398 -8.91 -11.64 -29.20
CA LEU A 398 -8.64 -11.12 -27.85
C LEU A 398 -7.16 -11.29 -27.48
N MET A 399 -6.60 -12.47 -27.65
CA MET A 399 -5.18 -12.73 -27.39
C MET A 399 -4.27 -11.86 -28.26
N TYR A 400 -4.56 -11.71 -29.53
CA TYR A 400 -3.80 -10.82 -30.41
C TYR A 400 -3.79 -9.37 -29.92
N LEU A 401 -4.93 -8.86 -29.48
CA LEU A 401 -5.04 -7.49 -28.94
C LEU A 401 -4.22 -7.35 -27.64
N GLN A 402 -4.31 -8.33 -26.74
CA GLN A 402 -3.55 -8.34 -25.50
C GLN A 402 -2.02 -8.35 -25.73
N GLU A 403 -1.55 -9.08 -26.73
CA GLU A 403 -0.12 -9.08 -27.08
C GLU A 403 0.30 -7.79 -27.80
N ARG A 404 -0.53 -7.28 -28.69
CA ARG A 404 -0.23 -6.07 -29.46
C ARG A 404 -0.04 -4.85 -28.57
N VAL A 405 -0.86 -4.67 -27.53
CA VAL A 405 -0.79 -3.49 -26.66
C VAL A 405 0.50 -3.43 -25.83
N LYS A 406 1.15 -4.58 -25.61
CA LYS A 406 2.45 -4.63 -24.93
C LYS A 406 3.58 -3.95 -25.71
N MET A 407 3.40 -3.77 -27.01
CA MET A 407 4.39 -3.15 -27.91
C MET A 407 4.07 -1.68 -28.24
N LEU A 408 3.05 -1.10 -27.60
CA LEU A 408 2.69 0.31 -27.81
C LEU A 408 3.63 1.23 -27.01
N PRO A 409 3.77 2.51 -27.45
CA PRO A 409 4.69 3.47 -26.84
C PRO A 409 4.17 3.98 -25.48
N PHE A 410 4.19 3.10 -24.48
CA PHE A 410 3.75 3.39 -23.11
C PHE A 410 4.68 4.40 -22.40
N GLY A 411 5.99 4.27 -22.63
CA GLY A 411 6.99 5.11 -21.98
C GLY A 411 6.79 6.59 -22.26
N GLU A 412 6.45 6.95 -23.49
CA GLU A 412 6.23 8.32 -23.94
C GLU A 412 4.99 8.95 -23.27
N VAL A 413 3.94 8.16 -23.05
CA VAL A 413 2.74 8.62 -22.35
C VAL A 413 3.02 8.77 -20.85
N TRP A 414 3.81 7.86 -20.28
CA TRP A 414 4.24 7.96 -18.88
C TRP A 414 5.14 9.17 -18.64
N GLU A 415 6.10 9.43 -19.52
CA GLU A 415 6.98 10.61 -19.42
C GLU A 415 6.20 11.92 -19.55
N GLU A 416 5.20 11.99 -20.43
CA GLU A 416 4.30 13.14 -20.54
C GLU A 416 3.49 13.36 -19.26
N TYR A 417 2.95 12.28 -18.67
CA TYR A 417 2.24 12.36 -17.39
C TYR A 417 3.11 12.93 -16.26
N LEU A 418 4.37 12.52 -16.19
CA LEU A 418 5.35 13.06 -15.24
C LEU A 418 5.70 14.51 -15.52
N ALA A 419 5.96 14.84 -16.81
CA ALA A 419 6.35 16.20 -17.22
C ALA A 419 5.28 17.24 -16.90
N GLN A 420 4.00 16.89 -17.06
CA GLN A 420 2.88 17.75 -16.67
C GLN A 420 2.81 18.06 -15.16
N GLN A 421 3.58 17.35 -14.35
CA GLN A 421 3.68 17.53 -12.90
C GLN A 421 5.07 18.01 -12.46
N ASN A 422 5.91 18.42 -13.40
CA ASN A 422 7.31 18.81 -13.16
C ASN A 422 8.16 17.68 -12.53
N LEU A 423 7.84 16.43 -12.84
CA LEU A 423 8.57 15.24 -12.41
C LEU A 423 9.32 14.61 -13.58
N SER A 424 10.27 13.74 -13.28
CA SER A 424 11.07 12.97 -14.24
C SER A 424 11.11 11.50 -13.83
N GLU A 425 11.33 10.60 -14.79
CA GLU A 425 11.61 9.18 -14.48
C GLU A 425 12.98 9.01 -13.80
N SER A 426 13.89 9.96 -13.93
CA SER A 426 15.20 9.97 -13.24
C SER A 426 15.06 10.35 -11.76
N TYR A 427 14.49 9.47 -10.94
CA TYR A 427 14.35 9.68 -9.48
C TYR A 427 15.47 9.02 -8.66
N TYR A 428 16.34 8.21 -9.28
CA TYR A 428 17.43 7.52 -8.59
C TYR A 428 18.48 8.51 -8.03
N GLU A 429 18.97 9.44 -8.85
CA GLU A 429 20.03 10.39 -8.46
C GLU A 429 19.60 11.32 -7.32
N PRO A 430 18.41 11.93 -7.33
CA PRO A 430 17.90 12.70 -6.19
C PRO A 430 17.86 11.89 -4.89
N ILE A 431 17.44 10.62 -4.96
CA ILE A 431 17.36 9.74 -3.80
C ILE A 431 18.76 9.41 -3.27
N MET A 432 19.71 9.09 -4.14
CA MET A 432 21.09 8.83 -3.72
C MET A 432 21.80 10.07 -3.14
N ALA A 433 21.47 11.26 -3.64
CA ALA A 433 21.94 12.51 -3.07
C ALA A 433 21.36 12.75 -1.66
N TYR A 434 20.06 12.48 -1.48
CA TYR A 434 19.40 12.55 -0.18
C TYR A 434 19.98 11.52 0.80
N GLU A 435 20.13 10.26 0.39
CA GLU A 435 20.76 9.21 1.20
C GLU A 435 22.14 9.62 1.70
N LYS A 436 22.98 10.16 0.83
CA LYS A 436 24.33 10.62 1.20
C LYS A 436 24.31 11.69 2.30
N LYS A 437 23.24 12.49 2.35
CA LYS A 437 23.02 13.49 3.41
C LYS A 437 22.60 12.79 4.71
N ILE A 438 21.56 11.98 4.68
CA ILE A 438 21.01 11.36 5.91
C ILE A 438 22.00 10.40 6.56
N LEU A 439 22.82 9.67 5.80
CA LEU A 439 23.83 8.76 6.35
C LEU A 439 24.96 9.49 7.12
N LYS A 440 25.16 10.78 6.87
CA LYS A 440 26.05 11.60 7.70
C LYS A 440 25.42 12.04 9.01
N GLU A 441 24.10 12.24 9.01
CA GLU A 441 23.33 12.74 10.13
C GLU A 441 22.88 11.61 11.08
N ARG A 442 22.65 10.41 10.52
CA ARG A 442 22.16 9.21 11.25
C ARG A 442 23.27 8.21 11.60
N LYS A 443 24.42 8.72 12.02
CA LYS A 443 25.56 7.88 12.46
C LYS A 443 25.29 7.18 13.78
#